data_1bc433ac0edb9bd553143e834eb2edca
#
_entry.id   1bc433ac0edb9bd553143e834eb2edca
#
_cell.length_a   1.000
_cell.length_b   1.000
_cell.length_c   1.000
_cell.angle_alpha   90.00
_cell.angle_beta   90.00
_cell.angle_gamma   90.00
#
_symmetry.space_group_name_H-M   'P 1'
#
loop_
_entity.id
_entity.type
_entity.pdbx_description
1 polymer ?
#
loop_
_entity_poly.entity_id
_entity_poly.type
_entity_poly.pdbx_seq_one_letter_code
_entity_poly.pdbx_strand_id
1 'polypeptide(L)'
;MTKTGFVLANLFRKKTRIILTLLSVIMAFLLFGLLQSVNHIFSAGPDFLGATRLMTQARVSFTSPLPISMVPKLEAIPGVTRVAYSQWFGGVIKNTNEQLFMFSIDPVRHRDVYPEVTMPDEQWKAFETTRTGMIVGKLTADRLGWKVGQKIPVSSNIFPQKNGSKDWIFDLVGIYDGKDEAWKKRAINIYINHDYFDEANQFMSGRTNFFILKLADSNQAEQIAQTIDKMFENSPDETKTQTEKDFNLSFVKQIGDIGLIVRWILFAVFFTLLLVVGNTMAQAVRERVPELAILKTLGFSNESVLGFVLAEAVMLCVLGGVSGLVIATIVAIVVADATNAPVVVDYRVWGMGVAAIIALSIAVGLLPALKARRLSIVDALAR
;
A
#
# COMPACT_ATOMS: atom_id res chain seq x y z
N MET A 1 -29.40 35.52 19.63
CA MET A 1 -28.84 34.33 18.97
C MET A 1 -27.36 34.55 18.69
N THR A 2 -26.50 33.59 19.02
CA THR A 2 -25.09 33.67 18.66
C THR A 2 -24.94 33.43 17.16
N LYS A 3 -23.89 34.01 16.53
CA LYS A 3 -23.59 33.82 15.08
C LYS A 3 -23.52 32.35 14.68
N THR A 4 -22.94 31.51 15.53
CA THR A 4 -22.85 30.06 15.34
C THR A 4 -24.22 29.35 15.43
N GLY A 5 -25.10 29.76 16.36
CA GLY A 5 -26.45 29.23 16.47
C GLY A 5 -27.33 29.55 15.24
N PHE A 6 -27.13 30.71 14.63
CA PHE A 6 -27.81 31.09 13.39
C PHE A 6 -27.36 30.20 12.19
N VAL A 7 -26.06 29.92 12.06
CA VAL A 7 -25.52 29.04 11.02
C VAL A 7 -26.03 27.61 11.18
N LEU A 8 -26.03 27.06 12.42
CA LEU A 8 -26.55 25.72 12.72
C LEU A 8 -28.05 25.58 12.43
N ALA A 9 -28.89 26.55 12.90
CA ALA A 9 -30.31 26.53 12.64
C ALA A 9 -30.66 26.57 11.16
N ASN A 10 -29.88 27.32 10.40
CA ASN A 10 -30.03 27.43 8.95
C ASN A 10 -29.60 26.15 8.23
N LEU A 11 -28.47 25.53 8.65
CA LEU A 11 -27.97 24.30 8.07
C LEU A 11 -29.04 23.18 8.14
N PHE A 12 -29.73 23.02 9.26
CA PHE A 12 -30.71 21.93 9.48
C PHE A 12 -32.14 22.20 9.02
N ARG A 13 -32.40 23.28 8.33
CA ARG A 13 -33.74 23.66 7.87
C ARG A 13 -34.37 22.68 6.85
N LYS A 14 -33.58 22.17 5.89
CA LYS A 14 -34.01 21.14 4.93
C LYS A 14 -33.27 19.83 5.20
N LYS A 15 -33.78 19.07 6.18
CA LYS A 15 -33.16 17.86 6.74
C LYS A 15 -32.69 16.86 5.68
N THR A 16 -33.57 16.53 4.72
CA THR A 16 -33.25 15.53 3.68
C THR A 16 -32.02 15.93 2.84
N ARG A 17 -31.97 17.20 2.36
CA ARG A 17 -30.87 17.70 1.55
C ARG A 17 -29.55 17.66 2.30
N ILE A 18 -29.56 18.12 3.55
CA ILE A 18 -28.34 18.17 4.37
C ILE A 18 -27.84 16.78 4.72
N ILE A 19 -28.76 15.88 5.09
CA ILE A 19 -28.38 14.48 5.39
C ILE A 19 -27.74 13.85 4.17
N LEU A 20 -28.31 13.98 2.98
CA LEU A 20 -27.74 13.43 1.76
C LEU A 20 -26.39 14.06 1.40
N THR A 21 -26.25 15.38 1.53
CA THR A 21 -24.98 16.06 1.26
C THR A 21 -23.91 15.68 2.29
N LEU A 22 -24.27 15.64 3.58
CA LEU A 22 -23.37 15.22 4.65
C LEU A 22 -22.91 13.77 4.44
N LEU A 23 -23.84 12.87 4.10
CA LEU A 23 -23.53 11.48 3.80
C LEU A 23 -22.56 11.36 2.61
N SER A 24 -22.78 12.16 1.55
CA SER A 24 -21.85 12.20 0.40
C SER A 24 -20.44 12.64 0.81
N VAL A 25 -20.33 13.66 1.67
CA VAL A 25 -19.03 14.13 2.20
C VAL A 25 -18.40 13.06 3.09
N ILE A 26 -19.16 12.44 3.98
CA ILE A 26 -18.70 11.33 4.85
C ILE A 26 -18.12 10.19 3.99
N MET A 27 -18.88 9.74 2.99
CA MET A 27 -18.45 8.64 2.12
C MET A 27 -17.20 8.96 1.31
N ALA A 28 -17.07 10.20 0.82
CA ALA A 28 -15.88 10.62 0.08
C ALA A 28 -14.63 10.65 0.98
N PHE A 29 -14.72 11.15 2.21
CA PHE A 29 -13.61 11.19 3.14
C PHE A 29 -13.31 9.82 3.78
N LEU A 30 -14.30 8.97 3.93
CA LEU A 30 -14.11 7.56 4.27
C LEU A 30 -13.27 6.86 3.20
N LEU A 31 -13.68 7.01 1.94
CA LEU A 31 -12.96 6.43 0.81
C LEU A 31 -11.55 7.01 0.69
N PHE A 32 -11.39 8.34 0.90
CA PHE A 32 -10.08 8.98 0.96
C PHE A 32 -9.18 8.35 2.03
N GLY A 33 -9.66 8.19 3.26
CA GLY A 33 -8.89 7.61 4.36
C GLY A 33 -8.46 6.18 4.08
N LEU A 34 -9.37 5.34 3.57
CA LEU A 34 -9.06 3.95 3.24
C LEU A 34 -8.09 3.83 2.06
N LEU A 35 -8.30 4.56 0.96
CA LEU A 35 -7.41 4.53 -0.19
C LEU A 35 -6.02 5.07 0.13
N GLN A 36 -5.91 6.11 0.95
CA GLN A 36 -4.62 6.62 1.39
C GLN A 36 -3.90 5.63 2.33
N SER A 37 -4.63 4.89 3.15
CA SER A 37 -4.04 3.82 3.97
C SER A 37 -3.48 2.70 3.09
N VAL A 38 -4.22 2.29 2.06
CA VAL A 38 -3.73 1.32 1.07
C VAL A 38 -2.51 1.88 0.35
N ASN A 39 -2.57 3.11 -0.15
CA ASN A 39 -1.43 3.76 -0.80
C ASN A 39 -0.19 3.84 0.10
N HIS A 40 -0.38 4.08 1.40
CA HIS A 40 0.72 4.11 2.37
C HIS A 40 1.40 2.74 2.51
N ILE A 41 0.65 1.65 2.56
CA ILE A 41 1.21 0.28 2.62
C ILE A 41 2.14 0.04 1.41
N PHE A 42 1.72 0.44 0.22
CA PHE A 42 2.47 0.23 -1.01
C PHE A 42 3.58 1.26 -1.26
N SER A 43 3.48 2.46 -0.71
CA SER A 43 4.45 3.55 -0.93
C SER A 43 5.51 3.66 0.16
N ALA A 44 5.18 3.26 1.38
CA ALA A 44 6.09 3.38 2.52
C ALA A 44 7.14 2.30 2.55
N GLY A 45 7.60 1.73 1.49
CA GLY A 45 8.60 0.68 1.52
C GLY A 45 9.25 0.53 2.90
N PRO A 46 9.57 -0.64 3.37
CA PRO A 46 9.97 -0.84 4.76
C PRO A 46 11.24 -0.03 5.08
N ASP A 47 11.09 1.07 5.80
CA ASP A 47 12.21 1.96 6.19
C ASP A 47 13.27 1.27 7.05
N PHE A 48 12.93 0.08 7.62
CA PHE A 48 13.84 -0.76 8.40
C PHE A 48 14.66 -1.74 7.54
N LEU A 49 14.37 -1.89 6.25
CA LEU A 49 15.28 -2.57 5.33
C LEU A 49 16.49 -1.66 5.16
N GLY A 50 17.48 -1.87 6.01
CA GLY A 50 18.74 -1.17 5.91
C GLY A 50 19.34 -1.30 4.51
N ALA A 51 20.08 -0.30 4.08
CA ALA A 51 20.82 -0.34 2.81
C ALA A 51 21.95 -1.40 2.79
N THR A 52 21.97 -2.34 3.75
CA THR A 52 22.99 -3.39 3.90
C THR A 52 22.82 -4.53 2.92
N ARG A 53 21.71 -4.56 2.15
CA ARG A 53 21.48 -5.60 1.13
C ARG A 53 21.15 -4.97 -0.21
N LEU A 54 21.74 -5.56 -1.25
CA LEU A 54 21.40 -5.30 -2.64
C LEU A 54 20.60 -6.46 -3.21
N MET A 55 19.68 -6.12 -4.09
CA MET A 55 18.93 -7.07 -4.91
C MET A 55 19.35 -6.90 -6.37
N THR A 56 19.85 -7.97 -6.99
CA THR A 56 20.21 -8.02 -8.40
C THR A 56 19.23 -8.90 -9.15
N GLN A 57 18.65 -8.40 -10.20
CA GLN A 57 17.74 -9.10 -11.12
C GLN A 57 18.14 -8.88 -12.57
N ALA A 58 17.52 -9.59 -13.50
CA ALA A 58 17.69 -9.28 -14.90
C ALA A 58 17.14 -7.88 -15.22
N ARG A 59 17.86 -7.14 -16.09
CA ARG A 59 17.51 -5.76 -16.45
C ARG A 59 16.18 -5.64 -17.15
N VAL A 60 15.85 -6.64 -17.98
CA VAL A 60 14.64 -6.65 -18.82
C VAL A 60 13.38 -6.86 -17.99
N SER A 61 13.40 -7.84 -17.07
CA SER A 61 12.24 -8.19 -16.24
C SER A 61 12.68 -8.99 -15.02
N PHE A 62 12.01 -8.81 -13.89
CA PHE A 62 12.21 -9.63 -12.69
C PHE A 62 11.83 -11.11 -12.90
N THR A 63 11.05 -11.42 -13.93
CA THR A 63 10.71 -12.80 -14.30
C THR A 63 11.74 -13.47 -15.20
N SER A 64 12.67 -12.70 -15.79
CA SER A 64 13.75 -13.25 -16.59
C SER A 64 14.81 -13.87 -15.69
N PRO A 65 15.17 -15.13 -15.90
CA PRO A 65 16.09 -15.81 -15.01
C PRO A 65 17.55 -15.48 -15.32
N LEU A 66 18.37 -15.35 -14.29
CA LEU A 66 19.82 -15.19 -14.35
C LEU A 66 20.52 -16.52 -14.00
N PRO A 67 21.68 -16.84 -14.56
CA PRO A 67 22.41 -18.07 -14.25
C PRO A 67 23.03 -18.02 -12.84
N ILE A 68 22.86 -19.08 -12.04
CA ILE A 68 23.43 -19.19 -10.68
C ILE A 68 24.95 -19.16 -10.72
N SER A 69 25.57 -19.52 -11.85
CA SER A 69 27.01 -19.41 -12.06
C SER A 69 27.58 -17.99 -11.93
N MET A 70 26.74 -16.96 -11.83
CA MET A 70 27.15 -15.59 -11.51
C MET A 70 27.57 -15.42 -10.03
N VAL A 71 27.13 -16.30 -9.12
CA VAL A 71 27.40 -16.18 -7.67
C VAL A 71 28.88 -15.98 -7.34
N PRO A 72 29.85 -16.78 -7.85
CA PRO A 72 31.27 -16.56 -7.56
C PRO A 72 31.78 -15.19 -8.03
N LYS A 73 31.28 -14.68 -9.16
CA LYS A 73 31.67 -13.36 -9.67
C LYS A 73 31.14 -12.25 -8.78
N LEU A 74 29.91 -12.38 -8.26
CA LEU A 74 29.29 -11.42 -7.35
C LEU A 74 29.99 -11.44 -5.98
N GLU A 75 30.35 -12.61 -5.47
CA GLU A 75 31.10 -12.76 -4.20
C GLU A 75 32.54 -12.23 -4.29
N ALA A 76 33.14 -12.17 -5.47
CA ALA A 76 34.47 -11.62 -5.67
C ALA A 76 34.53 -10.09 -5.63
N ILE A 77 33.38 -9.39 -5.62
CA ILE A 77 33.32 -7.92 -5.59
C ILE A 77 33.69 -7.42 -4.19
N PRO A 78 34.67 -6.51 -4.06
CA PRO A 78 35.03 -5.92 -2.79
C PRO A 78 33.82 -5.26 -2.10
N GLY A 79 33.62 -5.57 -0.82
CA GLY A 79 32.47 -5.07 -0.05
C GLY A 79 31.25 -6.00 -0.03
N VAL A 80 31.20 -7.02 -0.88
CA VAL A 80 30.20 -8.10 -0.83
C VAL A 80 30.69 -9.18 0.15
N THR A 81 29.89 -9.51 1.17
CA THR A 81 30.25 -10.51 2.17
C THR A 81 29.62 -11.87 1.90
N ARG A 82 28.44 -11.90 1.33
CA ARG A 82 27.71 -13.11 1.00
C ARG A 82 26.69 -12.85 -0.09
N VAL A 83 26.47 -13.85 -0.95
CA VAL A 83 25.42 -13.83 -1.98
C VAL A 83 24.48 -14.99 -1.77
N ALA A 84 23.19 -14.72 -1.59
CA ALA A 84 22.12 -15.69 -1.66
C ALA A 84 21.37 -15.52 -2.98
N TYR A 85 20.61 -16.53 -3.36
CA TYR A 85 19.72 -16.45 -4.52
C TYR A 85 18.34 -16.95 -4.19
N SER A 86 17.36 -16.46 -4.92
CA SER A 86 15.96 -16.74 -4.69
C SER A 86 15.19 -16.80 -6.01
N GLN A 87 14.42 -17.85 -6.18
CA GLN A 87 13.55 -18.06 -7.32
C GLN A 87 12.09 -18.02 -6.89
N TRP A 88 11.28 -17.16 -7.49
CA TRP A 88 9.84 -17.16 -7.24
C TRP A 88 9.21 -18.44 -7.78
N PHE A 89 8.52 -19.16 -6.91
CA PHE A 89 7.89 -20.44 -7.26
C PHE A 89 6.42 -20.30 -7.69
N GLY A 90 5.67 -19.33 -7.11
CA GLY A 90 4.29 -19.07 -7.48
C GLY A 90 3.35 -20.26 -7.19
N GLY A 91 3.41 -20.78 -5.98
CA GLY A 91 2.57 -21.90 -5.55
C GLY A 91 1.12 -21.52 -5.28
N VAL A 92 0.21 -22.48 -5.47
CA VAL A 92 -1.22 -22.34 -5.21
C VAL A 92 -1.69 -23.53 -4.36
N ILE A 93 -2.51 -23.29 -3.35
CA ILE A 93 -3.15 -24.39 -2.59
C ILE A 93 -4.23 -25.03 -3.47
N LYS A 94 -4.10 -26.32 -3.73
CA LYS A 94 -4.94 -27.07 -4.68
C LYS A 94 -6.45 -26.95 -4.41
N ASN A 95 -6.85 -26.91 -3.14
CA ASN A 95 -8.27 -26.96 -2.77
C ASN A 95 -8.96 -25.59 -2.71
N THR A 96 -8.21 -24.51 -2.52
CA THR A 96 -8.74 -23.15 -2.33
C THR A 96 -8.37 -22.18 -3.45
N ASN A 97 -7.49 -22.58 -4.37
CA ASN A 97 -6.85 -21.71 -5.37
C ASN A 97 -6.16 -20.48 -4.76
N GLU A 98 -5.85 -20.53 -3.47
CA GLU A 98 -5.17 -19.45 -2.79
C GLU A 98 -3.71 -19.37 -3.24
N GLN A 99 -3.28 -18.20 -3.70
CA GLN A 99 -1.89 -17.96 -4.07
C GLN A 99 -1.00 -17.82 -2.84
N LEU A 100 0.13 -18.51 -2.87
CA LEU A 100 1.15 -18.48 -1.84
C LEU A 100 2.38 -17.71 -2.32
N PHE A 101 2.93 -16.86 -1.46
CA PHE A 101 4.22 -16.23 -1.69
C PHE A 101 5.34 -17.22 -1.37
N MET A 102 5.68 -18.02 -2.39
CA MET A 102 6.68 -19.09 -2.28
C MET A 102 7.91 -18.78 -3.09
N PHE A 103 9.07 -19.04 -2.48
CA PHE A 103 10.37 -18.88 -3.13
C PHE A 103 11.23 -20.10 -2.88
N SER A 104 11.98 -20.53 -3.88
CA SER A 104 13.06 -21.51 -3.66
C SER A 104 14.35 -20.77 -3.31
N ILE A 105 15.02 -21.22 -2.27
CA ILE A 105 16.24 -20.61 -1.73
C ILE A 105 17.29 -21.67 -1.38
N ASP A 106 18.56 -21.28 -1.39
CA ASP A 106 19.63 -22.03 -0.74
C ASP A 106 19.53 -21.79 0.77
N PRO A 107 19.28 -22.82 1.60
CA PRO A 107 19.03 -22.63 3.03
C PRO A 107 20.21 -21.98 3.78
N VAL A 108 21.43 -22.40 3.48
CA VAL A 108 22.65 -21.93 4.15
C VAL A 108 22.94 -20.48 3.79
N ARG A 109 22.92 -20.16 2.51
CA ARG A 109 23.19 -18.80 2.01
C ARG A 109 22.10 -17.82 2.47
N HIS A 110 20.85 -18.26 2.49
CA HIS A 110 19.74 -17.42 2.93
C HIS A 110 19.86 -17.08 4.43
N ARG A 111 20.20 -18.05 5.28
CA ARG A 111 20.43 -17.84 6.71
C ARG A 111 21.54 -16.83 6.97
N ASP A 112 22.63 -16.89 6.19
CA ASP A 112 23.77 -15.95 6.29
C ASP A 112 23.39 -14.51 5.90
N VAL A 113 22.52 -14.36 4.91
CA VAL A 113 22.11 -13.05 4.40
C VAL A 113 20.98 -12.43 5.23
N TYR A 114 20.09 -13.26 5.79
CA TYR A 114 18.94 -12.82 6.60
C TYR A 114 19.00 -13.30 8.06
N PRO A 115 19.92 -12.77 8.87
CA PRO A 115 20.01 -13.13 10.29
C PRO A 115 18.80 -12.66 11.12
N GLU A 116 17.92 -11.85 10.54
CA GLU A 116 16.68 -11.41 11.16
C GLU A 116 15.57 -12.47 11.10
N VAL A 117 15.70 -13.46 10.22
CA VAL A 117 14.81 -14.63 10.16
C VAL A 117 15.25 -15.62 11.24
N THR A 118 14.40 -15.84 12.20
CA THR A 118 14.70 -16.68 13.37
C THR A 118 13.88 -17.96 13.36
N MET A 119 14.56 -19.08 13.63
CA MET A 119 13.94 -20.41 13.73
C MET A 119 14.85 -21.28 14.61
N PRO A 120 14.33 -22.30 15.32
CA PRO A 120 15.17 -23.24 16.06
C PRO A 120 16.25 -23.91 15.19
N ASP A 121 17.45 -24.05 15.69
CA ASP A 121 18.58 -24.61 14.93
C ASP A 121 18.30 -26.02 14.39
N GLU A 122 17.52 -26.81 15.11
CA GLU A 122 17.10 -28.15 14.68
C GLU A 122 16.24 -28.07 13.40
N GLN A 123 15.36 -27.08 13.32
CA GLN A 123 14.52 -26.86 12.14
C GLN A 123 15.34 -26.30 10.97
N TRP A 124 16.33 -25.43 11.23
CA TRP A 124 17.29 -25.01 10.21
C TRP A 124 18.03 -26.19 9.62
N LYS A 125 18.58 -27.04 10.47
CA LYS A 125 19.30 -28.26 10.06
C LYS A 125 18.38 -29.21 9.28
N ALA A 126 17.13 -29.36 9.72
CA ALA A 126 16.14 -30.15 8.98
C ALA A 126 15.88 -29.57 7.59
N PHE A 127 15.79 -28.24 7.45
CA PHE A 127 15.59 -27.59 6.15
C PHE A 127 16.81 -27.72 5.23
N GLU A 128 18.03 -27.66 5.77
CA GLU A 128 19.27 -27.86 5.02
C GLU A 128 19.41 -29.29 4.49
N THR A 129 18.96 -30.29 5.27
CA THR A 129 19.17 -31.69 4.94
C THR A 129 18.02 -32.37 4.23
N THR A 130 16.79 -31.81 4.33
CA THR A 130 15.61 -32.38 3.68
C THR A 130 15.39 -31.74 2.31
N ARG A 131 15.58 -32.51 1.24
CA ARG A 131 15.43 -31.98 -0.14
C ARG A 131 14.03 -31.42 -0.42
N THR A 132 12.99 -32.13 -0.02
CA THR A 132 11.58 -31.69 -0.10
C THR A 132 11.19 -30.73 1.00
N GLY A 133 12.17 -30.25 1.77
CA GLY A 133 11.97 -29.36 2.92
C GLY A 133 11.34 -28.04 2.55
N MET A 134 10.41 -27.64 3.38
CA MET A 134 9.74 -26.35 3.33
C MET A 134 9.72 -25.71 4.70
N ILE A 135 9.97 -24.40 4.75
CA ILE A 135 9.75 -23.60 5.95
C ILE A 135 8.72 -22.51 5.65
N VAL A 136 7.94 -22.16 6.66
CA VAL A 136 6.80 -21.23 6.51
C VAL A 136 6.89 -20.14 7.57
N GLY A 137 6.60 -18.92 7.17
CA GLY A 137 6.48 -17.81 8.10
C GLY A 137 5.31 -18.02 9.08
N LYS A 138 5.54 -17.65 10.34
CA LYS A 138 4.58 -17.88 11.43
C LYS A 138 3.18 -17.35 11.12
N LEU A 139 3.05 -16.16 10.54
CA LEU A 139 1.74 -15.59 10.19
C LEU A 139 0.97 -16.45 9.17
N THR A 140 1.67 -17.03 8.20
CA THR A 140 1.05 -17.93 7.22
C THR A 140 0.74 -19.29 7.83
N ALA A 141 1.63 -19.83 8.66
CA ALA A 141 1.39 -21.07 9.37
C ALA A 141 0.17 -20.99 10.28
N ASP A 142 0.05 -19.92 11.08
CA ASP A 142 -1.08 -19.69 11.98
C ASP A 142 -2.39 -19.52 11.20
N ARG A 143 -2.37 -18.76 10.08
CA ARG A 143 -3.55 -18.52 9.23
C ARG A 143 -4.05 -19.79 8.55
N LEU A 144 -3.15 -20.66 8.09
CA LEU A 144 -3.48 -21.89 7.38
C LEU A 144 -3.60 -23.11 8.32
N GLY A 145 -3.30 -22.94 9.60
CA GLY A 145 -3.32 -24.02 10.59
C GLY A 145 -2.24 -25.08 10.37
N TRP A 146 -1.13 -24.71 9.72
CA TRP A 146 -0.06 -25.65 9.38
C TRP A 146 0.90 -25.88 10.56
N LYS A 147 1.35 -27.15 10.69
CA LYS A 147 2.24 -27.58 11.76
C LYS A 147 3.43 -28.34 11.19
N VAL A 148 4.59 -28.19 11.84
CA VAL A 148 5.82 -28.95 11.50
C VAL A 148 5.53 -30.44 11.48
N GLY A 149 6.06 -31.15 10.48
CA GLY A 149 5.85 -32.58 10.24
C GLY A 149 4.74 -32.91 9.23
N GLN A 150 3.97 -31.92 8.79
CA GLN A 150 2.93 -32.13 7.75
C GLN A 150 3.54 -32.18 6.35
N LYS A 151 2.89 -32.91 5.46
CA LYS A 151 3.13 -32.87 4.00
C LYS A 151 2.13 -31.91 3.36
N ILE A 152 2.65 -30.89 2.69
CA ILE A 152 1.84 -29.83 2.10
C ILE A 152 1.84 -29.99 0.57
N PRO A 153 0.69 -30.36 -0.03
CA PRO A 153 0.53 -30.39 -1.48
C PRO A 153 0.30 -28.98 -2.02
N VAL A 154 1.14 -28.57 -2.96
CA VAL A 154 1.07 -27.27 -3.63
C VAL A 154 1.06 -27.52 -5.13
N SER A 155 0.26 -26.78 -5.88
CA SER A 155 0.29 -26.79 -7.34
C SER A 155 1.02 -25.55 -7.86
N SER A 156 1.86 -25.69 -8.87
CA SER A 156 2.47 -24.56 -9.57
C SER A 156 2.01 -24.52 -11.02
N ASN A 157 1.39 -23.40 -11.41
CA ASN A 157 1.00 -23.18 -12.80
C ASN A 157 2.16 -22.68 -13.66
N ILE A 158 3.27 -22.25 -13.02
CA ILE A 158 4.43 -21.67 -13.68
C ILE A 158 5.52 -22.72 -13.89
N PHE A 159 5.76 -23.57 -12.90
CA PHE A 159 6.84 -24.54 -12.89
C PHE A 159 6.33 -25.98 -12.79
N PRO A 160 5.99 -26.62 -13.92
CA PRO A 160 5.73 -28.06 -13.91
C PRO A 160 7.00 -28.84 -13.61
N GLN A 161 6.87 -29.98 -12.99
CA GLN A 161 7.96 -30.95 -12.81
C GLN A 161 8.36 -31.59 -14.15
N LYS A 162 9.55 -32.18 -14.24
CA LYS A 162 10.05 -32.90 -15.43
C LYS A 162 9.12 -34.00 -15.92
N ASN A 163 8.31 -34.57 -15.03
CA ASN A 163 7.28 -35.59 -15.35
C ASN A 163 5.97 -34.99 -15.88
N GLY A 164 5.90 -33.67 -16.08
CA GLY A 164 4.71 -32.93 -16.51
C GLY A 164 3.70 -32.63 -15.40
N SER A 165 3.90 -33.11 -14.17
CA SER A 165 3.01 -32.79 -13.05
C SER A 165 3.15 -31.34 -12.63
N LYS A 166 2.03 -30.70 -12.33
CA LYS A 166 1.99 -29.37 -11.69
C LYS A 166 1.96 -29.46 -10.17
N ASP A 167 1.77 -30.67 -9.63
CA ASP A 167 1.63 -30.91 -8.20
C ASP A 167 3.00 -31.18 -7.58
N TRP A 168 3.31 -30.46 -6.52
CA TRP A 168 4.52 -30.58 -5.71
C TRP A 168 4.11 -30.96 -4.29
N ILE A 169 4.88 -31.80 -3.63
CA ILE A 169 4.65 -32.18 -2.22
C ILE A 169 5.89 -31.78 -1.44
N PHE A 170 5.69 -30.95 -0.42
CA PHE A 170 6.75 -30.47 0.45
C PHE A 170 6.56 -30.98 1.88
N ASP A 171 7.65 -31.28 2.55
CA ASP A 171 7.68 -31.60 3.98
C ASP A 171 7.88 -30.30 4.77
N LEU A 172 6.88 -29.91 5.58
CA LEU A 172 6.98 -28.75 6.45
C LEU A 172 7.90 -29.07 7.63
N VAL A 173 9.15 -28.64 7.52
CA VAL A 173 10.21 -28.96 8.49
C VAL A 173 10.50 -27.84 9.49
N GLY A 174 9.96 -26.63 9.26
CA GLY A 174 10.16 -25.50 10.15
C GLY A 174 9.17 -24.38 10.00
N ILE A 175 8.95 -23.66 11.08
CA ILE A 175 8.18 -22.41 11.12
C ILE A 175 9.12 -21.32 11.64
N TYR A 176 9.39 -20.31 10.80
CA TYR A 176 10.25 -19.20 11.16
C TYR A 176 9.45 -17.97 11.61
N ASP A 177 10.07 -17.14 12.42
CA ASP A 177 9.54 -15.85 12.86
C ASP A 177 10.57 -14.73 12.61
N GLY A 178 10.21 -13.50 12.84
CA GLY A 178 11.11 -12.37 12.79
C GLY A 178 11.79 -12.08 14.12
N LYS A 179 13.02 -11.58 14.09
CA LYS A 179 13.79 -11.19 15.28
C LYS A 179 13.13 -10.05 16.06
N ASP A 180 12.45 -9.16 15.41
CA ASP A 180 11.76 -8.00 15.97
C ASP A 180 10.36 -7.85 15.40
N GLU A 181 9.56 -6.92 15.92
CA GLU A 181 8.17 -6.71 15.50
C GLU A 181 8.02 -6.32 14.02
N ALA A 182 9.01 -5.67 13.44
CA ALA A 182 8.98 -5.30 12.03
C ALA A 182 9.18 -6.54 11.14
N TRP A 183 10.09 -7.43 11.52
CA TRP A 183 10.36 -8.69 10.82
C TRP A 183 9.30 -9.75 11.08
N LYS A 184 8.68 -9.79 12.27
CA LYS A 184 7.54 -10.66 12.56
C LYS A 184 6.37 -10.41 11.59
N LYS A 185 6.06 -9.14 11.30
CA LYS A 185 5.03 -8.77 10.32
C LYS A 185 5.34 -9.21 8.88
N ARG A 186 6.57 -9.63 8.60
CA ARG A 186 7.04 -10.14 7.30
C ARG A 186 7.16 -11.66 7.26
N ALA A 187 6.90 -12.35 8.35
CA ALA A 187 6.91 -13.81 8.41
C ALA A 187 5.68 -14.41 7.70
N ILE A 188 5.51 -14.04 6.42
CA ILE A 188 4.42 -14.47 5.54
C ILE A 188 4.88 -15.38 4.40
N ASN A 189 6.16 -15.33 4.04
CA ASN A 189 6.70 -16.08 2.92
C ASN A 189 6.85 -17.56 3.25
N ILE A 190 6.86 -18.36 2.20
CA ILE A 190 7.16 -19.78 2.25
C ILE A 190 8.45 -20.01 1.48
N TYR A 191 9.39 -20.71 2.07
CA TYR A 191 10.65 -21.05 1.45
C TYR A 191 10.78 -22.55 1.26
N ILE A 192 11.19 -22.96 0.05
CA ILE A 192 11.46 -24.35 -0.33
C ILE A 192 12.94 -24.50 -0.68
N ASN A 193 13.46 -25.70 -0.53
CA ASN A 193 14.85 -26.00 -0.85
C ASN A 193 15.09 -25.86 -2.36
N HIS A 194 16.12 -25.07 -2.76
CA HIS A 194 16.42 -24.79 -4.13
C HIS A 194 16.91 -26.01 -4.92
N ASP A 195 17.70 -26.89 -4.30
CA ASP A 195 18.24 -28.07 -4.97
C ASP A 195 17.12 -28.99 -5.46
N TYR A 196 16.07 -29.18 -4.66
CA TYR A 196 14.91 -29.95 -5.07
C TYR A 196 14.16 -29.27 -6.22
N PHE A 197 13.94 -27.95 -6.13
CA PHE A 197 13.31 -27.19 -7.19
C PHE A 197 14.12 -27.28 -8.48
N ASP A 198 15.44 -27.04 -8.43
CA ASP A 198 16.33 -27.02 -9.59
C ASP A 198 16.39 -28.36 -10.32
N GLU A 199 16.45 -29.45 -9.57
CA GLU A 199 16.44 -30.80 -10.17
C GLU A 199 15.09 -31.20 -10.74
N ALA A 200 13.99 -30.88 -10.06
CA ALA A 200 12.68 -31.39 -10.42
C ALA A 200 11.95 -30.54 -11.47
N ASN A 201 12.27 -29.24 -11.59
CA ASN A 201 11.59 -28.37 -12.54
C ASN A 201 12.01 -28.64 -14.00
N GLN A 202 11.10 -28.35 -14.94
CA GLN A 202 11.30 -28.66 -16.36
C GLN A 202 12.17 -27.65 -17.12
N PHE A 203 12.18 -26.36 -16.72
CA PHE A 203 12.68 -25.28 -17.59
C PHE A 203 13.75 -24.39 -16.98
N MET A 204 13.98 -24.42 -15.67
CA MET A 204 14.73 -23.40 -14.94
C MET A 204 16.01 -23.90 -14.26
N SER A 205 16.54 -25.05 -14.70
CA SER A 205 17.74 -25.61 -14.05
C SER A 205 18.95 -24.69 -14.17
N GLY A 206 19.65 -24.49 -13.06
CA GLY A 206 20.83 -23.64 -12.95
C GLY A 206 20.55 -22.14 -13.02
N ARG A 207 19.30 -21.71 -12.86
CA ARG A 207 18.88 -20.29 -12.96
C ARG A 207 18.08 -19.85 -11.76
N THR A 208 18.05 -18.53 -11.52
CA THR A 208 17.31 -17.86 -10.43
C THR A 208 16.80 -16.50 -10.90
N ASN A 209 15.74 -15.98 -10.23
CA ASN A 209 15.25 -14.62 -10.54
C ASN A 209 16.08 -13.53 -9.86
N PHE A 210 16.54 -13.79 -8.64
CA PHE A 210 17.14 -12.76 -7.80
C PHE A 210 18.41 -13.25 -7.15
N PHE A 211 19.40 -12.36 -7.09
CA PHE A 211 20.52 -12.47 -6.16
C PHE A 211 20.34 -11.44 -5.07
N ILE A 212 20.60 -11.86 -3.83
CA ILE A 212 20.56 -11.00 -2.64
C ILE A 212 21.97 -10.93 -2.09
N LEU A 213 22.57 -9.74 -2.14
CA LEU A 213 23.94 -9.52 -1.72
C LEU A 213 23.97 -8.82 -0.37
N LYS A 214 24.63 -9.41 0.60
CA LYS A 214 24.93 -8.78 1.89
C LYS A 214 26.20 -7.96 1.76
N LEU A 215 26.14 -6.71 2.18
CA LEU A 215 27.27 -5.78 2.13
C LEU A 215 27.95 -5.68 3.51
N ALA A 216 29.25 -5.43 3.50
CA ALA A 216 30.01 -5.08 4.69
C ALA A 216 29.66 -3.66 5.19
N ASP A 217 29.47 -2.72 4.25
CA ASP A 217 29.13 -1.32 4.52
C ASP A 217 28.02 -0.84 3.60
N SER A 218 26.94 -0.35 4.18
CA SER A 218 25.79 0.20 3.44
C SER A 218 26.11 1.46 2.62
N ASN A 219 27.13 2.22 3.02
CA ASN A 219 27.51 3.44 2.29
C ASN A 219 28.08 3.15 0.90
N GLN A 220 28.53 1.93 0.67
CA GLN A 220 29.08 1.48 -0.63
C GLN A 220 28.01 0.87 -1.54
N ALA A 221 26.74 0.82 -1.10
CA ALA A 221 25.68 0.12 -1.82
C ALA A 221 25.51 0.62 -3.27
N GLU A 222 25.50 1.92 -3.49
CA GLU A 222 25.34 2.50 -4.82
C GLU A 222 26.55 2.19 -5.74
N GLN A 223 27.76 2.32 -5.23
CA GLN A 223 28.97 2.04 -5.97
C GLN A 223 29.08 0.54 -6.35
N ILE A 224 28.75 -0.36 -5.42
CA ILE A 224 28.72 -1.80 -5.67
C ILE A 224 27.63 -2.15 -6.70
N ALA A 225 26.45 -1.57 -6.58
CA ALA A 225 25.36 -1.76 -7.55
C ALA A 225 25.77 -1.37 -8.97
N GLN A 226 26.40 -0.20 -9.14
CA GLN A 226 26.91 0.25 -10.43
C GLN A 226 28.03 -0.65 -10.97
N THR A 227 28.90 -1.16 -10.07
CA THR A 227 29.97 -2.09 -10.45
C THR A 227 29.39 -3.41 -10.99
N ILE A 228 28.36 -3.95 -10.31
CA ILE A 228 27.67 -5.17 -10.77
C ILE A 228 27.05 -4.95 -12.14
N ASP A 229 26.26 -3.90 -12.29
CA ASP A 229 25.52 -3.65 -13.54
C ASP A 229 26.47 -3.40 -14.70
N LYS A 230 27.60 -2.72 -14.46
CA LYS A 230 28.65 -2.52 -15.46
C LYS A 230 29.38 -3.82 -15.82
N MET A 231 29.58 -4.74 -14.86
CA MET A 231 30.22 -6.03 -15.11
C MET A 231 29.44 -6.90 -16.09
N PHE A 232 28.13 -6.80 -16.08
CA PHE A 232 27.23 -7.58 -16.93
C PHE A 232 26.63 -6.76 -18.09
N GLU A 233 27.06 -5.52 -18.27
CA GLU A 233 26.64 -4.66 -19.37
C GLU A 233 27.04 -5.28 -20.73
N ASN A 234 26.15 -5.21 -21.71
CA ASN A 234 26.32 -5.82 -23.04
C ASN A 234 26.47 -7.35 -23.02
N SER A 235 26.11 -8.04 -21.94
CA SER A 235 26.04 -9.49 -21.86
C SER A 235 24.61 -10.00 -22.12
N PRO A 236 24.44 -11.31 -22.44
CA PRO A 236 23.10 -11.89 -22.53
C PRO A 236 22.30 -11.83 -21.21
N ASP A 237 22.99 -11.67 -20.08
CA ASP A 237 22.43 -11.67 -18.74
C ASP A 237 22.67 -10.30 -18.07
N GLU A 238 22.27 -9.21 -18.74
CA GLU A 238 22.36 -7.86 -18.18
C GLU A 238 21.57 -7.75 -16.86
N THR A 239 22.17 -7.09 -15.89
CA THR A 239 21.62 -6.95 -14.54
C THR A 239 21.09 -5.55 -14.27
N LYS A 240 20.16 -5.49 -13.29
CA LYS A 240 19.76 -4.28 -12.60
C LYS A 240 19.87 -4.55 -11.12
N THR A 241 20.77 -3.81 -10.48
CA THR A 241 21.08 -3.92 -9.06
C THR A 241 20.60 -2.68 -8.31
N GLN A 242 19.91 -2.87 -7.20
CA GLN A 242 19.37 -1.79 -6.40
C GLN A 242 19.25 -2.22 -4.94
N THR A 243 19.02 -1.28 -4.01
CA THR A 243 18.82 -1.65 -2.61
C THR A 243 17.58 -2.52 -2.45
N GLU A 244 17.52 -3.36 -1.42
CA GLU A 244 16.33 -4.19 -1.13
C GLU A 244 15.08 -3.33 -0.97
N LYS A 245 15.21 -2.12 -0.41
CA LYS A 245 14.14 -1.14 -0.30
C LYS A 245 13.64 -0.68 -1.67
N ASP A 246 14.55 -0.26 -2.55
CA ASP A 246 14.19 0.24 -3.90
C ASP A 246 13.65 -0.88 -4.78
N PHE A 247 14.17 -2.10 -4.62
CA PHE A 247 13.63 -3.28 -5.28
C PHE A 247 12.17 -3.51 -4.91
N ASN A 248 11.84 -3.54 -3.62
CA ASN A 248 10.45 -3.72 -3.17
C ASN A 248 9.54 -2.60 -3.70
N LEU A 249 9.99 -1.36 -3.70
CA LEU A 249 9.23 -0.23 -4.27
C LEU A 249 9.03 -0.38 -5.78
N SER A 250 10.06 -0.79 -6.51
CA SER A 250 9.96 -0.97 -7.97
C SER A 250 9.13 -2.20 -8.34
N PHE A 251 9.19 -3.27 -7.55
CA PHE A 251 8.35 -4.46 -7.71
C PHE A 251 6.86 -4.13 -7.59
N VAL A 252 6.49 -3.38 -6.55
CA VAL A 252 5.10 -2.90 -6.37
C VAL A 252 4.66 -2.05 -7.56
N LYS A 253 5.52 -1.15 -8.06
CA LYS A 253 5.20 -0.31 -9.23
C LYS A 253 5.04 -1.12 -10.53
N GLN A 254 5.72 -2.25 -10.68
CA GLN A 254 5.56 -3.13 -11.86
C GLN A 254 4.22 -3.88 -11.87
N ILE A 255 3.68 -4.23 -10.69
CA ILE A 255 2.34 -4.83 -10.59
C ILE A 255 1.26 -3.81 -10.95
N GLY A 256 1.50 -2.54 -10.72
CA GLY A 256 0.65 -1.40 -11.07
C GLY A 256 1.04 -0.19 -10.23
N ASP A 257 1.03 1.00 -10.82
CA ASP A 257 1.20 2.23 -10.05
C ASP A 257 -0.06 2.51 -9.24
N ILE A 258 -0.19 1.77 -8.11
CA ILE A 258 -1.32 1.89 -7.18
C ILE A 258 -1.48 3.34 -6.72
N GLY A 259 -0.36 4.04 -6.49
CA GLY A 259 -0.38 5.45 -6.12
C GLY A 259 -1.00 6.35 -7.19
N LEU A 260 -0.75 6.07 -8.46
CA LEU A 260 -1.36 6.78 -9.58
C LEU A 260 -2.85 6.46 -9.70
N ILE A 261 -3.21 5.18 -9.59
CA ILE A 261 -4.61 4.73 -9.62
C ILE A 261 -5.40 5.40 -8.49
N VAL A 262 -4.89 5.36 -7.26
CA VAL A 262 -5.52 6.01 -6.09
C VAL A 262 -5.68 7.51 -6.31
N ARG A 263 -4.68 8.21 -6.86
CA ARG A 263 -4.77 9.65 -7.19
C ARG A 263 -5.91 9.96 -8.17
N TRP A 264 -6.04 9.17 -9.24
CA TRP A 264 -7.11 9.39 -10.21
C TRP A 264 -8.50 9.10 -9.64
N ILE A 265 -8.63 8.04 -8.84
CA ILE A 265 -9.89 7.74 -8.14
C ILE A 265 -10.25 8.89 -7.19
N LEU A 266 -9.32 9.34 -6.36
CA LEU A 266 -9.55 10.44 -5.44
C LEU A 266 -9.89 11.74 -6.18
N PHE A 267 -9.19 12.04 -7.27
CA PHE A 267 -9.50 13.20 -8.10
C PHE A 267 -10.95 13.15 -8.61
N ALA A 268 -11.39 12.02 -9.17
CA ALA A 268 -12.76 11.86 -9.65
C ALA A 268 -13.79 11.99 -8.51
N VAL A 269 -13.52 11.39 -7.35
CA VAL A 269 -14.39 11.48 -6.17
C VAL A 269 -14.51 12.91 -5.68
N PHE A 270 -13.39 13.63 -5.49
CA PHE A 270 -13.42 15.02 -5.03
C PHE A 270 -14.01 15.97 -6.07
N PHE A 271 -13.79 15.72 -7.36
CA PHE A 271 -14.42 16.49 -8.44
C PHE A 271 -15.94 16.32 -8.40
N THR A 272 -16.43 15.08 -8.31
CA THR A 272 -17.88 14.81 -8.18
C THR A 272 -18.45 15.44 -6.92
N LEU A 273 -17.74 15.33 -5.79
CA LEU A 273 -18.15 15.92 -4.53
C LEU A 273 -18.25 17.45 -4.63
N LEU A 274 -17.28 18.11 -5.29
CA LEU A 274 -17.29 19.55 -5.54
C LEU A 274 -18.54 19.97 -6.32
N LEU A 275 -18.92 19.21 -7.34
CA LEU A 275 -20.13 19.48 -8.13
C LEU A 275 -21.40 19.30 -7.28
N VAL A 276 -21.50 18.20 -6.53
CA VAL A 276 -22.68 17.89 -5.71
C VAL A 276 -22.85 18.92 -4.60
N VAL A 277 -21.82 19.14 -3.79
CA VAL A 277 -21.88 20.06 -2.65
C VAL A 277 -21.98 21.51 -3.15
N GLY A 278 -21.25 21.85 -4.22
CA GLY A 278 -21.29 23.18 -4.84
C GLY A 278 -22.69 23.52 -5.37
N ASN A 279 -23.34 22.59 -6.07
CA ASN A 279 -24.72 22.78 -6.55
C ASN A 279 -25.71 22.89 -5.38
N THR A 280 -25.55 22.06 -4.34
CA THR A 280 -26.38 22.12 -3.13
C THR A 280 -26.25 23.45 -2.42
N MET A 281 -25.02 23.97 -2.27
CA MET A 281 -24.78 25.28 -1.66
C MET A 281 -25.31 26.42 -2.53
N ALA A 282 -25.14 26.37 -3.85
CA ALA A 282 -25.68 27.37 -4.76
C ALA A 282 -27.22 27.41 -4.70
N GLN A 283 -27.85 26.25 -4.57
CA GLN A 283 -29.31 26.17 -4.39
C GLN A 283 -29.73 26.72 -3.04
N ALA A 284 -29.00 26.37 -1.95
CA ALA A 284 -29.28 26.90 -0.63
C ALA A 284 -29.25 28.44 -0.58
N VAL A 285 -28.26 29.05 -1.24
CA VAL A 285 -28.15 30.51 -1.34
C VAL A 285 -29.31 31.09 -2.15
N ARG A 286 -29.67 30.48 -3.30
CA ARG A 286 -30.80 30.95 -4.13
C ARG A 286 -32.13 30.97 -3.38
N GLU A 287 -32.40 29.93 -2.60
CA GLU A 287 -33.65 29.81 -1.78
C GLU A 287 -33.72 30.86 -0.67
N ARG A 288 -32.57 31.41 -0.24
CA ARG A 288 -32.44 32.33 0.89
C ARG A 288 -32.15 33.78 0.48
N VAL A 289 -32.23 34.08 -0.83
CA VAL A 289 -31.99 35.44 -1.38
C VAL A 289 -32.84 36.49 -0.61
N PRO A 290 -34.16 36.29 -0.36
CA PRO A 290 -34.96 37.28 0.39
C PRO A 290 -34.47 37.48 1.83
N GLU A 291 -34.13 36.40 2.53
CA GLU A 291 -33.62 36.47 3.91
C GLU A 291 -32.24 37.20 3.96
N LEU A 292 -31.36 36.94 3.01
CA LEU A 292 -30.05 37.61 2.91
C LEU A 292 -30.22 39.11 2.57
N ALA A 293 -31.26 39.47 1.81
CA ALA A 293 -31.60 40.87 1.51
C ALA A 293 -32.10 41.58 2.79
N ILE A 294 -32.97 40.94 3.58
CA ILE A 294 -33.43 41.49 4.88
C ILE A 294 -32.22 41.71 5.82
N LEU A 295 -31.27 40.78 5.90
CA LEU A 295 -30.06 40.99 6.71
C LEU A 295 -29.28 42.23 6.26
N LYS A 296 -29.17 42.47 4.95
CA LYS A 296 -28.53 43.68 4.44
C LYS A 296 -29.30 44.96 4.75
N THR A 297 -30.64 44.94 4.74
CA THR A 297 -31.45 46.09 5.15
C THR A 297 -31.33 46.39 6.66
N LEU A 298 -31.05 45.36 7.47
CA LEU A 298 -30.76 45.49 8.90
C LEU A 298 -29.32 45.99 9.20
N GLY A 299 -28.53 46.33 8.16
CA GLY A 299 -27.19 46.88 8.31
C GLY A 299 -26.05 45.88 8.34
N PHE A 300 -26.29 44.62 8.03
CA PHE A 300 -25.16 43.65 7.87
C PHE A 300 -24.35 43.95 6.63
N SER A 301 -23.04 44.01 6.79
CA SER A 301 -22.13 44.26 5.68
C SER A 301 -22.12 43.10 4.66
N ASN A 302 -21.74 43.40 3.43
CA ASN A 302 -21.54 42.39 2.37
C ASN A 302 -20.57 41.29 2.79
N GLU A 303 -19.53 41.61 3.56
CA GLU A 303 -18.54 40.68 4.09
C GLU A 303 -19.15 39.76 5.16
N SER A 304 -20.09 40.27 5.96
CA SER A 304 -20.81 39.47 6.97
C SER A 304 -21.69 38.41 6.28
N VAL A 305 -22.36 38.77 5.22
CA VAL A 305 -23.21 37.82 4.43
C VAL A 305 -22.34 36.77 3.75
N LEU A 306 -21.22 37.18 3.15
CA LEU A 306 -20.23 36.27 2.59
C LEU A 306 -19.71 35.31 3.65
N GLY A 307 -19.36 35.82 4.83
CA GLY A 307 -18.85 35.04 5.95
C GLY A 307 -19.84 33.97 6.44
N PHE A 308 -21.14 34.27 6.50
CA PHE A 308 -22.17 33.31 6.89
C PHE A 308 -22.27 32.14 5.90
N VAL A 309 -22.26 32.41 4.60
CA VAL A 309 -22.33 31.36 3.58
C VAL A 309 -21.07 30.51 3.57
N LEU A 310 -19.88 31.12 3.72
CA LEU A 310 -18.64 30.38 3.87
C LEU A 310 -18.61 29.51 5.12
N ALA A 311 -19.06 30.05 6.28
CA ALA A 311 -19.10 29.30 7.52
C ALA A 311 -20.04 28.07 7.43
N GLU A 312 -21.14 28.17 6.69
CA GLU A 312 -22.06 27.07 6.44
C GLU A 312 -21.36 25.95 5.60
N ALA A 313 -20.66 26.33 4.55
CA ALA A 313 -19.89 25.40 3.72
C ALA A 313 -18.75 24.72 4.51
N VAL A 314 -18.00 25.51 5.28
CA VAL A 314 -16.92 24.99 6.13
C VAL A 314 -17.48 24.01 7.16
N MET A 315 -18.56 24.36 7.84
CA MET A 315 -19.15 23.52 8.87
C MET A 315 -19.65 22.18 8.31
N LEU A 316 -20.28 22.21 7.12
CA LEU A 316 -20.73 20.99 6.45
C LEU A 316 -19.54 20.09 6.05
N CYS A 317 -18.50 20.68 5.45
CA CYS A 317 -17.31 19.93 5.04
C CYS A 317 -16.51 19.40 6.24
N VAL A 318 -16.41 20.18 7.33
CA VAL A 318 -15.73 19.74 8.56
C VAL A 318 -16.50 18.61 9.24
N LEU A 319 -17.80 18.76 9.43
CA LEU A 319 -18.62 17.72 10.07
C LEU A 319 -18.57 16.42 9.24
N GLY A 320 -18.76 16.52 7.92
CA GLY A 320 -18.72 15.34 7.06
C GLY A 320 -17.32 14.75 6.91
N GLY A 321 -16.32 15.60 6.68
CA GLY A 321 -14.94 15.18 6.46
C GLY A 321 -14.29 14.53 7.69
N VAL A 322 -14.46 15.16 8.86
CA VAL A 322 -13.93 14.58 10.12
C VAL A 322 -14.64 13.27 10.45
N SER A 323 -15.98 13.23 10.33
CA SER A 323 -16.73 11.98 10.55
C SER A 323 -16.29 10.88 9.57
N GLY A 324 -16.07 11.22 8.30
CA GLY A 324 -15.59 10.27 7.30
C GLY A 324 -14.21 9.70 7.64
N LEU A 325 -13.26 10.56 8.07
CA LEU A 325 -11.92 10.13 8.50
C LEU A 325 -11.95 9.28 9.78
N VAL A 326 -12.82 9.62 10.75
CA VAL A 326 -13.00 8.81 11.97
C VAL A 326 -13.52 7.42 11.62
N ILE A 327 -14.56 7.34 10.76
CA ILE A 327 -15.09 6.04 10.31
C ILE A 327 -14.03 5.27 9.54
N ALA A 328 -13.25 5.92 8.66
CA ALA A 328 -12.14 5.28 7.95
C ALA A 328 -11.11 4.69 8.92
N THR A 329 -10.77 5.40 9.98
CA THR A 329 -9.85 4.91 11.02
C THR A 329 -10.41 3.68 11.73
N ILE A 330 -11.68 3.70 12.11
CA ILE A 330 -12.35 2.56 12.76
C ILE A 330 -12.37 1.35 11.82
N VAL A 331 -12.77 1.55 10.56
CA VAL A 331 -12.80 0.48 9.56
C VAL A 331 -11.39 -0.09 9.31
N ALA A 332 -10.37 0.78 9.24
CA ALA A 332 -8.99 0.34 9.07
C ALA A 332 -8.52 -0.55 10.24
N ILE A 333 -8.85 -0.20 11.47
CA ILE A 333 -8.52 -1.01 12.66
C ILE A 333 -9.22 -2.38 12.59
N VAL A 334 -10.52 -2.39 12.29
CA VAL A 334 -11.29 -3.66 12.18
C VAL A 334 -10.74 -4.55 11.07
N VAL A 335 -10.38 -3.97 9.93
CA VAL A 335 -9.77 -4.73 8.81
C VAL A 335 -8.38 -5.23 9.20
N ALA A 336 -7.58 -4.41 9.87
CA ALA A 336 -6.25 -4.81 10.33
C ALA A 336 -6.33 -6.01 11.29
N ASP A 337 -7.24 -5.98 12.25
CA ASP A 337 -7.45 -7.08 13.22
C ASP A 337 -7.99 -8.35 12.53
N ALA A 338 -8.90 -8.21 11.57
CA ALA A 338 -9.50 -9.35 10.89
C ALA A 338 -8.56 -10.03 9.88
N THR A 339 -7.64 -9.27 9.26
CA THR A 339 -6.80 -9.76 8.15
C THR A 339 -5.32 -9.85 8.49
N ASN A 340 -4.90 -9.39 9.69
CA ASN A 340 -3.50 -9.16 10.06
C ASN A 340 -2.72 -8.31 9.05
N ALA A 341 -3.44 -7.53 8.22
CA ALA A 341 -2.83 -6.61 7.27
C ALA A 341 -2.45 -5.29 7.98
N PRO A 342 -1.31 -4.66 7.67
CA PRO A 342 -0.86 -3.42 8.31
C PRO A 342 -1.64 -2.20 7.78
N VAL A 343 -2.97 -2.26 7.83
CA VAL A 343 -3.85 -1.16 7.38
C VAL A 343 -3.97 -0.15 8.53
N VAL A 344 -3.34 1.01 8.40
CA VAL A 344 -3.39 2.05 9.44
C VAL A 344 -3.67 3.41 8.78
N VAL A 345 -4.61 4.17 9.34
CA VAL A 345 -4.78 5.59 9.01
C VAL A 345 -3.80 6.40 9.85
N ASP A 346 -2.61 6.66 9.29
CA ASP A 346 -1.53 7.38 9.94
C ASP A 346 -1.85 8.90 10.10
N TYR A 347 -1.10 9.57 11.00
CA TYR A 347 -1.20 11.04 11.19
C TYR A 347 -0.99 11.84 9.91
N ARG A 348 -0.21 11.34 8.96
CA ARG A 348 -0.02 11.94 7.63
C ARG A 348 -1.31 11.95 6.81
N VAL A 349 -2.08 10.85 6.86
CA VAL A 349 -3.39 10.73 6.19
C VAL A 349 -4.38 11.71 6.82
N TRP A 350 -4.36 11.85 8.14
CA TRP A 350 -5.15 12.86 8.84
C TRP A 350 -4.77 14.29 8.43
N GLY A 351 -3.48 14.60 8.36
CA GLY A 351 -2.99 15.91 7.89
C GLY A 351 -3.44 16.23 6.47
N MET A 352 -3.29 15.28 5.54
CA MET A 352 -3.79 15.43 4.16
C MET A 352 -5.31 15.56 4.11
N GLY A 353 -6.03 14.80 4.93
CA GLY A 353 -7.49 14.88 5.01
C GLY A 353 -7.97 16.22 5.49
N VAL A 354 -7.37 16.79 6.55
CA VAL A 354 -7.68 18.14 7.04
C VAL A 354 -7.40 19.19 5.97
N ALA A 355 -6.27 19.10 5.27
CA ALA A 355 -5.96 19.99 4.16
C ALA A 355 -7.00 19.89 3.04
N ALA A 356 -7.45 18.68 2.70
CA ALA A 356 -8.49 18.44 1.71
C ALA A 356 -9.85 19.01 2.15
N ILE A 357 -10.23 18.89 3.44
CA ILE A 357 -11.43 19.49 4.00
C ILE A 357 -11.41 21.01 3.82
N ILE A 358 -10.29 21.66 4.15
CA ILE A 358 -10.14 23.12 4.01
C ILE A 358 -10.23 23.53 2.53
N ALA A 359 -9.50 22.85 1.65
CA ALA A 359 -9.51 23.13 0.21
C ALA A 359 -10.92 22.98 -0.40
N LEU A 360 -11.62 21.88 -0.05
CA LEU A 360 -12.97 21.62 -0.52
C LEU A 360 -13.96 22.68 0.02
N SER A 361 -13.87 23.04 1.30
CA SER A 361 -14.72 24.05 1.93
C SER A 361 -14.62 25.39 1.18
N ILE A 362 -13.41 25.81 0.88
CA ILE A 362 -13.15 27.05 0.12
C ILE A 362 -13.72 26.93 -1.30
N ALA A 363 -13.39 25.85 -2.00
CA ALA A 363 -13.80 25.65 -3.40
C ALA A 363 -15.34 25.63 -3.56
N VAL A 364 -16.03 24.94 -2.65
CA VAL A 364 -17.49 24.80 -2.67
C VAL A 364 -18.20 26.04 -2.18
N GLY A 365 -17.66 26.71 -1.15
CA GLY A 365 -18.28 27.87 -0.51
C GLY A 365 -18.05 29.19 -1.24
N LEU A 366 -16.92 29.36 -1.93
CA LEU A 366 -16.48 30.63 -2.47
C LEU A 366 -17.44 31.18 -3.55
N LEU A 367 -17.80 30.37 -4.53
CA LEU A 367 -18.68 30.82 -5.63
C LEU A 367 -20.09 31.22 -5.13
N PRO A 368 -20.81 30.43 -4.31
CA PRO A 368 -22.09 30.85 -3.73
C PRO A 368 -21.97 32.08 -2.83
N ALA A 369 -20.90 32.16 -2.01
CA ALA A 369 -20.66 33.29 -1.12
C ALA A 369 -20.41 34.59 -1.88
N LEU A 370 -19.64 34.57 -2.98
CA LEU A 370 -19.44 35.72 -3.84
C LEU A 370 -20.74 36.18 -4.53
N LYS A 371 -21.60 35.23 -4.92
CA LYS A 371 -22.94 35.56 -5.44
C LYS A 371 -23.80 36.22 -4.38
N ALA A 372 -23.80 35.70 -3.15
CA ALA A 372 -24.54 36.29 -2.02
C ALA A 372 -24.02 37.71 -1.67
N ARG A 373 -22.69 37.95 -1.71
CA ARG A 373 -22.09 39.26 -1.53
C ARG A 373 -22.62 40.30 -2.53
N ARG A 374 -22.76 39.93 -3.81
CA ARG A 374 -23.18 40.82 -4.93
C ARG A 374 -24.67 41.00 -5.05
N LEU A 375 -25.50 40.45 -4.15
CA LEU A 375 -26.94 40.60 -4.16
C LEU A 375 -27.34 42.08 -4.01
N SER A 376 -28.12 42.59 -5.00
CA SER A 376 -28.82 43.91 -4.94
C SER A 376 -30.05 43.75 -4.02
N ILE A 377 -30.23 44.68 -3.09
CA ILE A 377 -31.39 44.68 -2.17
C ILE A 377 -32.68 44.89 -2.97
N VAL A 378 -32.62 45.77 -3.97
CA VAL A 378 -33.80 46.14 -4.77
C VAL A 378 -34.32 44.93 -5.57
N ASP A 379 -33.39 44.20 -6.26
CA ASP A 379 -33.75 43.05 -7.09
C ASP A 379 -34.22 41.84 -6.26
N ALA A 380 -33.75 41.76 -5.00
CA ALA A 380 -34.05 40.64 -4.12
C ALA A 380 -35.42 40.81 -3.42
N LEU A 381 -35.91 42.05 -3.23
CA LEU A 381 -37.20 42.33 -2.60
C LEU A 381 -38.31 42.55 -3.65
N ALA A 382 -37.97 42.76 -4.94
CA ALA A 382 -38.89 42.92 -6.04
C ALA A 382 -39.42 41.60 -6.64
N ARG A 383 -38.89 40.45 -6.19
CA ARG A 383 -39.31 39.08 -6.52
C ARG A 383 -40.17 38.48 -5.41
#